data_7457ae3b3b8488f8830d1413452e12a4
#
_entry.id   7457ae3b3b8488f8830d1413452e12a4
#
_cell.length_a   1.000
_cell.length_b   1.000
_cell.length_c   1.000
_cell.angle_alpha   90.00
_cell.angle_beta   90.00
_cell.angle_gamma   90.00
#
_symmetry.space_group_name_H-M   'P 1'
#
loop_
_entity.id
_entity.type
_entity.pdbx_description
1 polymer ?
#
loop_
_entity_poly.entity_id
_entity_poly.type
_entity_poly.pdbx_seq_one_letter_code
_entity_poly.pdbx_strand_id
1 'polypeptide(L)'
;MNNILRQITNTFGLYVRYIDDIFIIINWPIRHFLKQIDCWNEFDSNIKLLANINLKANFLDLYMENQDGTLFSSIYHKPSYEPYYLPFNSTYPLHMKNNISFTMLLRGISYCSTFEAYSYEHDQLRMALLLNKYPSKIY
;
A
#
# COMPACT_ATOMS: atom_id res chain seq x y z
N MET A 1 -4.90 -22.09 7.71
CA MET A 1 -4.50 -20.66 7.77
C MET A 1 -3.80 -20.27 9.07
N ASN A 2 -4.28 -20.67 10.25
CA ASN A 2 -3.61 -20.40 11.53
C ASN A 2 -2.15 -20.88 11.64
N ASN A 3 -1.75 -21.93 10.91
CA ASN A 3 -0.39 -22.45 10.92
C ASN A 3 0.62 -21.56 10.20
N ILE A 4 0.22 -20.95 9.07
CA ILE A 4 1.07 -20.00 8.30
C ILE A 4 1.37 -18.77 9.17
N LEU A 5 0.33 -18.18 9.75
CA LEU A 5 0.45 -17.02 10.62
C LEU A 5 1.40 -17.32 11.80
N ARG A 6 1.22 -18.45 12.49
CA ARG A 6 2.08 -18.85 13.61
C ARG A 6 3.55 -19.04 13.21
N GLN A 7 3.82 -19.64 12.06
CA GLN A 7 5.19 -19.83 11.58
C GLN A 7 5.89 -18.52 11.30
N ILE A 8 5.19 -17.56 10.68
CA ILE A 8 5.75 -16.23 10.36
C ILE A 8 5.93 -15.39 11.63
N THR A 9 4.93 -15.31 12.48
CA THR A 9 4.99 -14.50 13.71
C THR A 9 6.02 -15.01 14.72
N ASN A 10 6.22 -16.32 14.80
CA ASN A 10 7.26 -16.91 15.67
C ASN A 10 8.69 -16.56 15.23
N THR A 11 8.87 -16.08 14.00
CA THR A 11 10.18 -15.66 13.45
C THR A 11 10.33 -14.15 13.34
N PHE A 12 9.53 -13.38 14.09
CA PHE A 12 9.50 -11.93 14.05
C PHE A 12 9.19 -11.36 12.66
N GLY A 13 8.49 -12.13 11.83
CA GLY A 13 8.02 -11.68 10.52
C GLY A 13 6.73 -10.88 10.62
N LEU A 14 6.49 -10.02 9.62
CA LEU A 14 5.21 -9.35 9.41
C LEU A 14 4.37 -10.15 8.44
N TYR A 15 3.10 -10.38 8.79
CA TYR A 15 2.10 -10.99 7.92
C TYR A 15 0.87 -10.10 7.87
N VAL A 16 0.51 -9.67 6.67
CA VAL A 16 -0.71 -8.90 6.41
C VAL A 16 -1.49 -9.58 5.30
N ARG A 17 -2.80 -9.68 5.46
CA ARG A 17 -3.70 -10.24 4.45
C ARG A 17 -4.85 -9.30 4.18
N TYR A 18 -5.16 -9.12 2.91
CA TYR A 18 -6.36 -8.43 2.46
C TYR A 18 -7.01 -9.28 1.35
N ILE A 19 -8.20 -9.85 1.63
CA ILE A 19 -8.95 -10.75 0.74
C ILE A 19 -8.04 -11.89 0.24
N ASP A 20 -7.59 -11.81 -1.01
CA ASP A 20 -6.77 -12.83 -1.69
C ASP A 20 -5.28 -12.48 -1.67
N ASP A 21 -4.94 -11.22 -1.41
CA ASP A 21 -3.56 -10.75 -1.37
C ASP A 21 -2.94 -10.96 0.01
N ILE A 22 -1.71 -11.49 0.02
CA ILE A 22 -0.92 -11.72 1.23
C ILE A 22 0.42 -11.01 1.07
N PHE A 23 0.76 -10.18 2.05
CA PHE A 23 2.05 -9.53 2.16
C PHE A 23 2.82 -10.07 3.36
N ILE A 24 4.08 -10.47 3.14
CA ILE A 24 4.93 -11.08 4.15
C ILE A 24 6.30 -10.41 4.14
N ILE A 25 6.79 -10.00 5.31
CA ILE A 25 8.20 -9.63 5.53
C ILE A 25 8.80 -10.68 6.44
N ILE A 26 9.82 -11.39 5.98
CA ILE A 26 10.51 -12.42 6.74
C ILE A 26 12.01 -12.40 6.42
N ASN A 27 12.79 -12.86 7.39
CA ASN A 27 14.25 -13.04 7.23
C ASN A 27 14.60 -14.53 7.03
N TRP A 28 13.95 -15.16 6.07
CA TRP A 28 14.25 -16.55 5.71
C TRP A 28 15.06 -16.63 4.43
N PRO A 29 15.93 -17.65 4.30
CA PRO A 29 16.54 -17.97 3.01
C PRO A 29 15.45 -18.25 1.96
N ILE A 30 15.59 -17.70 0.77
CA ILE A 30 14.60 -17.84 -0.33
C ILE A 30 14.23 -19.30 -0.59
N ARG A 31 15.25 -20.20 -0.58
CA ARG A 31 15.01 -21.64 -0.80
C ARG A 31 14.13 -22.27 0.28
N HIS A 32 14.24 -21.81 1.52
CA HIS A 32 13.40 -22.30 2.61
C HIS A 32 11.97 -21.80 2.44
N PHE A 33 11.81 -20.53 2.11
CA PHE A 33 10.49 -19.93 1.88
C PHE A 33 9.74 -20.61 0.72
N LEU A 34 10.40 -20.87 -0.41
CA LEU A 34 9.78 -21.55 -1.55
C LEU A 34 9.31 -22.96 -1.18
N LYS A 35 10.11 -23.74 -0.48
CA LYS A 35 9.69 -25.06 0.02
C LYS A 35 8.46 -24.96 0.94
N GLN A 36 8.42 -23.91 1.75
CA GLN A 36 7.29 -23.71 2.65
C GLN A 36 6.01 -23.36 1.89
N ILE A 37 6.11 -22.57 0.80
CA ILE A 37 4.97 -22.29 -0.09
C ILE A 37 4.47 -23.57 -0.74
N ASP A 38 5.36 -24.43 -1.21
CA ASP A 38 4.97 -25.74 -1.78
C ASP A 38 4.18 -26.56 -0.75
N CYS A 39 4.66 -26.65 0.49
CA CYS A 39 3.94 -27.30 1.58
C CYS A 39 2.57 -26.65 1.85
N TRP A 40 2.48 -25.31 1.81
CA TRP A 40 1.19 -24.63 2.02
C TRP A 40 0.21 -24.89 0.86
N ASN A 41 0.71 -25.03 -0.36
CA ASN A 41 -0.07 -25.39 -1.54
C ASN A 41 -0.59 -26.83 -1.54
N GLU A 42 -0.07 -27.68 -0.68
CA GLU A 42 -0.56 -29.03 -0.47
C GLU A 42 -1.78 -29.11 0.45
N PHE A 43 -2.05 -28.07 1.25
CA PHE A 43 -3.18 -28.08 2.19
C PHE A 43 -4.55 -28.02 1.51
N ASP A 44 -4.64 -27.41 0.34
CA ASP A 44 -5.90 -27.29 -0.40
C ASP A 44 -5.62 -27.38 -1.91
N SER A 45 -6.30 -28.30 -2.59
CA SER A 45 -6.12 -28.51 -4.03
C SER A 45 -6.67 -27.36 -4.88
N ASN A 46 -7.65 -26.60 -4.33
CA ASN A 46 -8.35 -25.53 -5.03
C ASN A 46 -7.72 -24.16 -4.83
N ILE A 47 -6.84 -24.01 -3.83
CA ILE A 47 -6.18 -22.75 -3.49
C ILE A 47 -4.69 -22.90 -3.72
N LYS A 48 -4.13 -22.06 -4.57
CA LYS A 48 -2.69 -22.02 -4.84
C LYS A 48 -2.12 -20.66 -4.53
N LEU A 49 -1.06 -20.63 -3.73
CA LEU A 49 -0.28 -19.46 -3.43
C LEU A 49 0.80 -19.28 -4.49
N LEU A 50 0.81 -18.10 -5.11
CA LEU A 50 1.88 -17.67 -6.00
C LEU A 50 2.72 -16.62 -5.27
N ALA A 51 4.03 -16.82 -5.20
CA ALA A 51 4.91 -15.89 -4.51
C ALA A 51 5.67 -15.01 -5.49
N ASN A 52 5.69 -13.71 -5.19
CA ASN A 52 6.59 -12.75 -5.80
C ASN A 52 7.60 -12.29 -4.73
N ILE A 53 8.87 -12.67 -4.88
CA ILE A 53 9.92 -12.43 -3.88
C ILE A 53 10.83 -11.34 -4.42
N ASN A 54 10.76 -10.16 -3.84
CA ASN A 54 11.55 -9.00 -4.23
C ASN A 54 11.89 -8.12 -3.02
N LEU A 55 12.88 -7.25 -3.19
CA LEU A 55 13.18 -6.16 -2.25
C LEU A 55 12.15 -5.03 -2.31
N LYS A 56 11.35 -5.00 -3.38
CA LYS A 56 10.30 -4.01 -3.65
C LYS A 56 8.98 -4.74 -3.82
N ALA A 57 7.93 -4.23 -3.21
CA ALA A 57 6.60 -4.78 -3.32
C ALA A 57 5.53 -3.68 -3.33
N ASN A 58 4.48 -3.91 -4.11
CA ASN A 58 3.26 -3.12 -4.04
C ASN A 58 2.21 -3.97 -3.35
N PHE A 59 1.64 -3.44 -2.29
CA PHE A 59 0.54 -4.08 -1.58
C PHE A 59 -0.59 -3.08 -1.38
N LEU A 60 -1.72 -3.31 -2.03
CA LEU A 60 -2.83 -2.38 -2.12
C LEU A 60 -2.38 -1.03 -2.72
N ASP A 61 -2.46 0.03 -1.92
CA ASP A 61 -2.08 1.39 -2.27
C ASP A 61 -0.71 1.79 -1.70
N LEU A 62 0.05 0.82 -1.22
CA LEU A 62 1.32 1.05 -0.57
C LEU A 62 2.47 0.46 -1.40
N TYR A 63 3.44 1.28 -1.76
CA TYR A 63 4.73 0.85 -2.26
C TYR A 63 5.67 0.68 -1.08
N MET A 64 6.39 -0.43 -1.05
CA MET A 64 7.37 -0.74 -0.02
C MET A 64 8.67 -1.22 -0.64
N GLU A 65 9.77 -0.79 -0.08
CA GLU A 65 11.12 -1.15 -0.50
C GLU A 65 12.01 -1.39 0.72
N ASN A 66 12.75 -2.50 0.70
CA ASN A 66 13.80 -2.72 1.69
C ASN A 66 15.09 -2.05 1.20
N GLN A 67 15.49 -0.98 1.87
CA GLN A 67 16.73 -0.24 1.62
C GLN A 67 17.74 -0.60 2.72
N ASP A 68 18.54 -1.64 2.46
CA ASP A 68 19.59 -2.12 3.36
C ASP A 68 19.14 -2.38 4.81
N GLY A 69 17.95 -2.99 4.97
CA GLY A 69 17.35 -3.31 6.27
C GLY A 69 16.42 -2.24 6.82
N THR A 70 16.32 -1.08 6.18
CA THR A 70 15.35 -0.04 6.50
C THR A 70 14.18 -0.12 5.53
N LEU A 71 12.96 -0.17 6.06
CA LEU A 71 11.76 -0.21 5.24
C LEU A 71 11.38 1.22 4.78
N PHE A 72 11.53 1.46 3.49
CA PHE A 72 10.97 2.64 2.83
C PHE A 72 9.54 2.37 2.39
N SER A 73 8.63 3.33 2.58
CA SER A 73 7.25 3.26 2.09
C SER A 73 6.77 4.57 1.52
N SER A 74 5.90 4.48 0.51
CA SER A 74 5.20 5.61 -0.12
C SER A 74 3.87 5.15 -0.70
N ILE A 75 3.05 6.10 -1.16
CA ILE A 75 1.79 5.76 -1.84
C ILE A 75 2.11 5.13 -3.20
N TYR A 76 1.44 4.02 -3.50
CA TYR A 76 1.51 3.40 -4.81
C TYR A 76 0.37 3.90 -5.71
N HIS A 77 0.74 4.47 -6.84
CA HIS A 77 -0.18 4.81 -7.91
C HIS A 77 -0.07 3.79 -9.03
N LYS A 78 -1.18 3.14 -9.37
CA LYS A 78 -1.23 2.23 -10.53
C LYS A 78 -0.89 3.01 -11.82
N PRO A 79 -0.27 2.39 -12.84
CA PRO A 79 0.03 3.07 -14.11
C PRO A 79 -1.21 3.68 -14.80
N SER A 80 -2.40 3.11 -14.55
CA SER A 80 -3.68 3.62 -15.04
C SER A 80 -4.36 4.62 -14.10
N TYR A 81 -3.65 5.03 -13.02
CA TYR A 81 -4.21 5.98 -12.07
C TYR A 81 -4.35 7.35 -12.71
N GLU A 82 -5.58 7.85 -12.73
CA GLU A 82 -5.88 9.21 -13.09
C GLU A 82 -6.45 9.91 -11.84
N PRO A 83 -5.95 11.09 -11.46
CA PRO A 83 -6.34 11.78 -10.23
C PRO A 83 -7.70 12.46 -10.37
N TYR A 84 -8.73 11.69 -10.69
CA TYR A 84 -10.10 12.18 -10.74
C TYR A 84 -10.68 12.20 -9.33
N TYR A 85 -10.75 13.38 -8.79
CA TYR A 85 -11.51 13.65 -7.58
C TYR A 85 -12.87 14.27 -7.93
N LEU A 86 -13.76 14.23 -6.97
CA LEU A 86 -15.06 14.93 -7.09
C LEU A 86 -14.81 16.42 -7.37
N PRO A 87 -15.28 16.98 -8.51
CA PRO A 87 -15.06 18.39 -8.82
C PRO A 87 -15.65 19.30 -7.75
N PHE A 88 -14.93 20.38 -7.41
CA PHE A 88 -15.39 21.31 -6.37
C PHE A 88 -16.72 22.00 -6.72
N ASN A 89 -17.00 22.25 -8.00
CA ASN A 89 -18.23 22.84 -8.50
C ASN A 89 -19.40 21.83 -8.64
N SER A 90 -19.24 20.58 -8.22
CA SER A 90 -20.30 19.58 -8.21
C SER A 90 -21.40 19.94 -7.20
N THR A 91 -22.59 19.31 -7.31
CA THR A 91 -23.75 19.52 -6.42
C THR A 91 -23.60 18.90 -5.03
N TYR A 92 -22.51 18.17 -4.79
CA TYR A 92 -22.26 17.50 -3.51
C TYR A 92 -21.99 18.50 -2.36
N PRO A 93 -22.37 18.16 -1.12
CA PRO A 93 -22.17 19.01 0.04
C PRO A 93 -20.69 19.37 0.28
N LEU A 94 -20.46 20.59 0.77
CA LEU A 94 -19.10 21.14 0.97
C LEU A 94 -18.24 20.27 1.91
N HIS A 95 -18.84 19.69 2.97
CA HIS A 95 -18.10 18.83 3.90
C HIS A 95 -17.54 17.58 3.23
N MET A 96 -18.24 17.00 2.24
CA MET A 96 -17.71 15.86 1.48
C MET A 96 -16.50 16.27 0.63
N LYS A 97 -16.55 17.45 0.01
CA LYS A 97 -15.42 17.98 -0.78
C LYS A 97 -14.20 18.26 0.09
N ASN A 98 -14.39 18.85 1.26
CA ASN A 98 -13.31 19.11 2.20
C ASN A 98 -12.69 17.82 2.76
N ASN A 99 -13.53 16.79 2.99
CA ASN A 99 -13.04 15.48 3.45
C ASN A 99 -12.11 14.80 2.46
N ILE A 100 -12.26 15.01 1.15
CA ILE A 100 -11.36 14.44 0.15
C ILE A 100 -9.93 14.92 0.40
N SER A 101 -9.72 16.24 0.47
CA SER A 101 -8.38 16.81 0.71
C SER A 101 -7.79 16.32 2.02
N PHE A 102 -8.58 16.36 3.09
CA PHE A 102 -8.14 15.92 4.42
C PHE A 102 -7.76 14.45 4.46
N THR A 103 -8.61 13.58 3.88
CA THR A 103 -8.35 12.14 3.85
C THR A 103 -7.10 11.80 3.04
N MET A 104 -6.87 12.47 1.91
CA MET A 104 -5.70 12.25 1.08
C MET A 104 -4.41 12.74 1.75
N LEU A 105 -4.45 13.86 2.48
CA LEU A 105 -3.32 14.33 3.28
C LEU A 105 -2.98 13.36 4.42
N LEU A 106 -3.99 12.88 5.16
CA LEU A 106 -3.80 11.87 6.20
C LEU A 106 -3.18 10.59 5.64
N ARG A 107 -3.64 10.17 4.46
CA ARG A 107 -3.08 9.01 3.77
C ARG A 107 -1.60 9.23 3.43
N GLY A 108 -1.24 10.40 2.90
CA GLY A 108 0.15 10.79 2.64
C GLY A 108 1.03 10.68 3.90
N ILE A 109 0.58 11.26 5.01
CA ILE A 109 1.29 11.22 6.29
C ILE A 109 1.43 9.78 6.82
N SER A 110 0.40 8.95 6.66
CA SER A 110 0.39 7.60 7.21
C SER A 110 1.20 6.59 6.39
N TYR A 111 1.35 6.83 5.07
CA TYR A 111 1.93 5.85 4.14
C TYR A 111 3.37 6.18 3.75
N CYS A 112 3.79 7.45 3.85
CA CYS A 112 5.13 7.85 3.50
C CYS A 112 6.06 7.75 4.71
N SER A 113 7.16 7.03 4.57
CA SER A 113 8.15 6.86 5.64
C SER A 113 9.16 8.02 5.71
N THR A 114 9.26 8.84 4.64
CA THR A 114 10.16 9.98 4.57
C THR A 114 9.41 11.27 4.22
N PHE A 115 9.97 12.40 4.63
CA PHE A 115 9.40 13.71 4.32
C PHE A 115 9.41 13.99 2.81
N GLU A 116 10.44 13.55 2.10
CA GLU A 116 10.57 13.73 0.65
C GLU A 116 9.43 12.98 -0.09
N ALA A 117 9.15 11.73 0.30
CA ALA A 117 8.06 10.96 -0.27
C ALA A 117 6.70 11.63 0.00
N TYR A 118 6.50 12.11 1.23
CA TYR A 118 5.29 12.86 1.59
C TYR A 118 5.17 14.17 0.79
N SER A 119 6.26 14.94 0.66
CA SER A 119 6.24 16.22 -0.08
C SER A 119 5.88 16.00 -1.55
N TYR A 120 6.43 14.96 -2.16
CA TYR A 120 6.08 14.58 -3.53
C TYR A 120 4.58 14.27 -3.67
N GLU A 121 4.03 13.45 -2.78
CA GLU A 121 2.59 13.10 -2.79
C GLU A 121 1.70 14.31 -2.51
N HIS A 122 2.12 15.18 -1.60
CA HIS A 122 1.43 16.44 -1.33
C HIS A 122 1.34 17.32 -2.59
N ASP A 123 2.43 17.48 -3.34
CA ASP A 123 2.44 18.27 -4.56
C ASP A 123 1.58 17.65 -5.66
N GLN A 124 1.59 16.31 -5.81
CA GLN A 124 0.70 15.60 -6.72
C GLN A 124 -0.78 15.82 -6.35
N LEU A 125 -1.12 15.70 -5.07
CA LEU A 125 -2.47 15.98 -4.57
C LEU A 125 -2.89 17.41 -4.84
N ARG A 126 -2.00 18.36 -4.57
CA ARG A 126 -2.25 19.79 -4.81
C ARG A 126 -2.58 20.06 -6.28
N MET A 127 -1.79 19.52 -7.21
CA MET A 127 -2.06 19.63 -8.64
C MET A 127 -3.40 18.98 -9.03
N ALA A 128 -3.68 17.81 -8.51
CA ALA A 128 -4.94 17.11 -8.76
C ALA A 128 -6.17 17.91 -8.25
N LEU A 129 -6.08 18.51 -7.06
CA LEU A 129 -7.13 19.34 -6.49
C LEU A 129 -7.33 20.63 -7.32
N LEU A 130 -6.25 21.27 -7.77
CA LEU A 130 -6.33 22.43 -8.68
C LEU A 130 -7.04 22.09 -9.98
N LEU A 131 -6.71 20.97 -10.62
CA LEU A 131 -7.38 20.49 -11.85
C LEU A 131 -8.88 20.23 -11.62
N ASN A 132 -9.27 19.81 -10.42
CA ASN A 132 -10.65 19.60 -10.00
C ASN A 132 -11.33 20.87 -9.41
N LYS A 133 -10.72 22.06 -9.62
CA LYS A 133 -11.25 23.38 -9.26
C LYS A 133 -11.42 23.62 -7.75
N TYR A 134 -10.61 22.95 -6.93
CA TYR A 134 -10.57 23.26 -5.49
C TYR A 134 -9.88 24.61 -5.24
N PRO A 135 -10.40 25.44 -4.34
CA PRO A 135 -9.75 26.69 -3.98
C PRO A 135 -8.45 26.45 -3.23
N SER A 136 -7.44 27.30 -3.48
CA SER A 136 -6.08 27.17 -2.92
C SER A 136 -5.99 27.25 -1.38
N LYS A 137 -7.08 27.58 -0.71
CA LYS A 137 -7.16 27.62 0.77
C LYS A 137 -7.43 26.25 1.41
N ILE A 138 -7.66 25.21 0.61
CA ILE A 138 -8.06 23.87 1.11
C ILE A 138 -6.87 22.90 1.20
N TYR A 139 -5.73 23.26 0.63
CA TYR A 139 -4.50 22.45 0.60
C TYR A 139 -3.25 23.29 0.80
#